data_5b1a80e1a1476e243be5776fb89b111c
#
_entry.id   5b1a80e1a1476e243be5776fb89b111c
#
_cell.length_a   1.000
_cell.length_b   1.000
_cell.length_c   1.000
_cell.angle_alpha   90.00
_cell.angle_beta   90.00
_cell.angle_gamma   90.00
#
_symmetry.space_group_name_H-M   'P 1'
#
loop_
_entity.id
_entity.type
_entity.pdbx_description
1 polymer ?
#
loop_
_entity_poly.entity_id
_entity_poly.type
_entity_poly.pdbx_seq_one_letter_code
_entity_poly.pdbx_strand_id
1 'polypeptide(L)'
;MAYDAGLAARMADTLANMSERSVRQKNVFGGRGFLIGRSTFAIAGRNGLLVKVPRPEYETALEQPGVTPFRPDGESSMGTWLVVDADVIADDPELREWLARGLRAIR
;
A
#
# COMPACT_ATOMS: atom_id res chain seq x y z
N MET A 1 17.87 7.30 0.28
CA MET A 1 16.44 7.21 0.52
C MET A 1 16.06 5.81 0.85
N ALA A 2 15.18 5.64 1.81
CA ALA A 2 14.83 4.32 2.30
C ALA A 2 13.68 3.66 1.53
N TYR A 3 13.07 4.35 0.57
CA TYR A 3 11.94 3.80 -0.19
C TYR A 3 12.16 3.94 -1.69
N ASP A 4 11.36 3.20 -2.46
CA ASP A 4 11.39 3.24 -3.92
C ASP A 4 10.66 4.49 -4.42
N ALA A 5 11.42 5.51 -4.83
CA ALA A 5 10.85 6.77 -5.31
C ALA A 5 10.05 6.58 -6.60
N GLY A 6 10.46 5.63 -7.45
CA GLY A 6 9.71 5.31 -8.67
C GLY A 6 8.33 4.75 -8.35
N LEU A 7 8.25 3.88 -7.36
CA LEU A 7 6.96 3.35 -6.92
C LEU A 7 6.09 4.46 -6.34
N ALA A 8 6.67 5.34 -5.51
CA ALA A 8 5.91 6.45 -4.94
C ALA A 8 5.32 7.34 -6.04
N ALA A 9 6.10 7.62 -7.09
CA ALA A 9 5.62 8.42 -8.22
C ALA A 9 4.49 7.72 -8.96
N ARG A 10 4.62 6.40 -9.20
CA ARG A 10 3.56 5.60 -9.85
C ARG A 10 2.28 5.61 -9.02
N MET A 11 2.41 5.50 -7.69
CA MET A 11 1.25 5.55 -6.80
C MET A 11 0.53 6.89 -6.89
N ALA A 12 1.28 7.98 -6.88
CA ALA A 12 0.70 9.32 -7.00
C ALA A 12 -0.06 9.47 -8.33
N ASP A 13 0.55 9.04 -9.43
CA ASP A 13 -0.08 9.11 -10.75
C ASP A 13 -1.33 8.24 -10.83
N THR A 14 -1.25 7.02 -10.30
CA THR A 14 -2.40 6.11 -10.31
C THR A 14 -3.56 6.68 -9.51
N LEU A 15 -3.29 7.23 -8.34
CA LEU A 15 -4.35 7.82 -7.51
C LEU A 15 -4.97 9.03 -8.18
N ALA A 16 -4.17 9.85 -8.86
CA ALA A 16 -4.70 10.99 -9.63
C ALA A 16 -5.61 10.51 -10.74
N ASN A 17 -5.23 9.43 -11.44
CA ASN A 17 -6.05 8.84 -12.51
C ASN A 17 -7.32 8.19 -11.98
N MET A 18 -7.35 7.82 -10.70
CA MET A 18 -8.55 7.32 -10.03
C MET A 18 -9.43 8.46 -9.50
N SER A 19 -9.07 9.70 -9.79
CA SER A 19 -9.78 10.90 -9.34
C SER A 19 -9.76 11.08 -7.82
N GLU A 20 -8.77 10.53 -7.15
CA GLU A 20 -8.58 10.76 -5.71
C GLU A 20 -7.86 12.09 -5.51
N ARG A 21 -8.51 13.05 -4.87
CA ARG A 21 -8.03 14.44 -4.82
C ARG A 21 -7.44 14.86 -3.50
N SER A 22 -7.80 14.24 -2.42
CA SER A 22 -7.39 14.69 -1.09
C SER A 22 -6.23 13.89 -0.53
N VAL A 23 -5.45 13.25 -1.41
CA VAL A 23 -4.33 12.41 -1.00
C VAL A 23 -3.13 13.27 -0.62
N ARG A 24 -2.61 13.05 0.57
CA ARG A 24 -1.39 13.68 1.05
C ARG A 24 -0.32 12.61 1.22
N GLN A 25 0.93 13.03 1.32
CA GLN A 25 2.06 12.14 1.51
C GLN A 25 2.85 12.53 2.75
N LYS A 26 3.41 11.55 3.44
CA LYS A 26 4.36 11.78 4.54
C LYS A 26 5.25 10.57 4.72
N ASN A 27 6.37 10.74 5.41
CA ASN A 27 7.26 9.63 5.72
C ASN A 27 6.68 8.77 6.84
N VAL A 28 6.60 7.46 6.61
CA VAL A 28 6.03 6.49 7.55
C VAL A 28 6.85 5.21 7.47
N PHE A 29 7.34 4.71 8.58
CA PHE A 29 8.12 3.46 8.65
C PHE A 29 9.29 3.43 7.66
N GLY A 30 9.93 4.58 7.45
CA GLY A 30 11.00 4.68 6.46
C GLY A 30 10.54 4.67 5.02
N GLY A 31 9.24 4.62 4.75
CA GLY A 31 8.65 4.65 3.43
C GLY A 31 7.92 5.95 3.16
N ARG A 32 7.30 6.03 1.99
CA ARG A 32 6.50 7.19 1.60
C ARG A 32 5.02 6.84 1.72
N GLY A 33 4.38 7.34 2.77
CA GLY A 33 2.98 7.05 3.07
C GLY A 33 2.02 7.95 2.31
N PHE A 34 0.88 7.39 1.91
CA PHE A 34 -0.21 8.09 1.25
C PHE A 34 -1.42 8.03 2.16
N LEU A 35 -2.04 9.18 2.42
CA LEU A 35 -3.13 9.26 3.39
C LEU A 35 -4.21 10.22 2.93
N ILE A 36 -5.42 9.98 3.43
CA ILE A 36 -6.56 10.88 3.29
C ILE A 36 -6.98 11.25 4.71
N GLY A 37 -7.04 12.56 5.00
CA GLY A 37 -7.26 12.98 6.37
C GLY A 37 -6.11 12.51 7.24
N ARG A 38 -6.43 11.73 8.28
CA ARG A 38 -5.43 11.13 9.18
C ARG A 38 -5.16 9.66 8.90
N SER A 39 -5.80 9.12 7.86
CA SER A 39 -5.75 7.69 7.59
C SER A 39 -4.77 7.37 6.49
N THR A 40 -3.65 6.76 6.85
CA THR A 40 -2.69 6.21 5.90
C THR A 40 -3.24 4.89 5.37
N PHE A 41 -3.25 4.73 4.05
CA PHE A 41 -3.81 3.52 3.44
C PHE A 41 -2.77 2.76 2.60
N ALA A 42 -1.68 3.38 2.22
CA ALA A 42 -0.64 2.74 1.42
C ALA A 42 0.69 3.43 1.66
N ILE A 43 1.77 2.65 1.56
CA ILE A 43 3.13 3.15 1.79
C ILE A 43 4.04 2.55 0.72
N ALA A 44 4.78 3.40 0.00
CA ALA A 44 5.84 2.92 -0.87
C ALA A 44 7.02 2.52 0.00
N GLY A 45 7.33 1.22 0.02
CA GLY A 45 8.46 0.70 0.75
C GLY A 45 9.70 0.57 -0.13
N ARG A 46 10.72 -0.08 0.41
CA ARG A 46 11.98 -0.28 -0.34
C ARG A 46 11.82 -1.34 -1.44
N ASN A 47 11.12 -2.42 -1.14
CA ASN A 47 11.03 -3.56 -2.04
C ASN A 47 9.59 -3.92 -2.39
N GLY A 48 8.67 -3.00 -2.23
CA GLY A 48 7.26 -3.26 -2.54
C GLY A 48 6.35 -2.28 -1.87
N LEU A 49 5.07 -2.61 -1.93
CA LEU A 49 3.99 -1.78 -1.43
C LEU A 49 3.52 -2.31 -0.08
N LEU A 50 3.37 -1.41 0.89
CA LEU A 50 2.61 -1.73 2.10
C LEU A 50 1.22 -1.16 1.92
N VAL A 51 0.20 -1.96 2.16
CA VAL A 51 -1.17 -1.51 1.94
C VAL A 51 -2.09 -2.10 3.00
N LYS A 52 -3.01 -1.27 3.47
CA LYS A 52 -4.07 -1.72 4.36
C LYS A 52 -5.20 -2.27 3.51
N VAL A 53 -5.78 -3.39 3.93
CA VAL A 53 -6.94 -3.95 3.22
C VAL A 53 -8.13 -4.05 4.17
N PRO A 54 -9.36 -4.05 3.64
CA PRO A 54 -10.53 -4.28 4.49
C PRO A 54 -10.40 -5.63 5.19
N ARG A 55 -10.83 -5.68 6.46
CA ARG A 55 -10.70 -6.90 7.26
C ARG A 55 -11.28 -8.14 6.58
N PRO A 56 -12.46 -8.07 5.94
CA PRO A 56 -13.00 -9.27 5.27
C PRO A 56 -12.15 -9.78 4.12
N GLU A 57 -11.27 -8.94 3.56
CA GLU A 57 -10.42 -9.31 2.43
C GLU A 57 -9.04 -9.81 2.86
N TYR A 58 -8.70 -9.71 4.14
CA TYR A 58 -7.34 -9.94 4.62
C TYR A 58 -6.85 -11.36 4.34
N GLU A 59 -7.62 -12.36 4.74
CA GLU A 59 -7.20 -13.76 4.59
C GLU A 59 -7.06 -14.14 3.11
N THR A 60 -8.01 -13.73 2.28
CA THR A 60 -7.96 -14.03 0.84
C THR A 60 -6.75 -13.34 0.19
N ALA A 61 -6.47 -12.11 0.58
CA ALA A 61 -5.32 -11.38 0.04
C ALA A 61 -4.00 -12.08 0.37
N LEU A 62 -3.89 -12.65 1.56
CA LEU A 62 -2.69 -13.39 1.98
C LEU A 62 -2.44 -14.66 1.17
N GLU A 63 -3.46 -15.18 0.47
CA GLU A 63 -3.30 -16.36 -0.35
C GLU A 63 -2.58 -16.09 -1.66
N GLN A 64 -2.46 -14.82 -2.06
CA GLN A 64 -1.79 -14.46 -3.30
C GLN A 64 -0.28 -14.61 -3.16
N PRO A 65 0.42 -15.20 -4.16
CA PRO A 65 1.88 -15.23 -4.14
C PRO A 65 2.45 -13.80 -4.08
N GLY A 66 3.49 -13.62 -3.26
CA GLY A 66 4.13 -12.31 -3.11
C GLY A 66 3.44 -11.38 -2.12
N VAL A 67 2.44 -11.87 -1.38
CA VAL A 67 1.73 -11.08 -0.38
C VAL A 67 1.94 -11.71 0.99
N THR A 68 2.42 -10.89 1.94
CA THR A 68 2.71 -11.35 3.31
C THR A 68 2.20 -10.32 4.31
N PRO A 69 1.98 -10.72 5.58
CA PRO A 69 1.59 -9.74 6.59
C PRO A 69 2.73 -8.73 6.83
N PHE A 70 2.37 -7.49 7.07
CA PHE A 70 3.35 -6.50 7.46
C PHE A 70 3.67 -6.65 8.94
N ARG A 71 4.94 -6.85 9.27
CA ARG A 71 5.43 -7.02 10.64
C ARG A 71 6.49 -5.96 10.93
N PRO A 72 6.10 -4.79 11.45
CA PRO A 72 7.05 -3.70 11.69
C PRO A 72 8.20 -4.09 12.61
N ASP A 73 7.94 -4.97 13.57
CA ASP A 73 8.93 -5.44 14.54
C ASP A 73 9.53 -6.80 14.16
N GLY A 74 9.15 -7.35 13.00
CA GLY A 74 9.59 -8.67 12.56
C GLY A 74 8.85 -9.82 13.22
N GLU A 75 7.97 -9.59 14.15
CA GLU A 75 7.28 -10.64 14.91
C GLU A 75 5.77 -10.57 14.78
N SER A 76 5.19 -9.40 15.09
CA SER A 76 3.74 -9.26 15.15
C SER A 76 3.21 -8.51 13.92
N SER A 77 2.18 -9.05 13.30
CA SER A 77 1.51 -8.36 12.20
C SER A 77 0.78 -7.12 12.74
N MET A 78 0.67 -6.10 11.90
CA MET A 78 0.02 -4.84 12.26
C MET A 78 -1.35 -4.76 11.57
N GLY A 79 -2.41 -5.10 12.32
CA GLY A 79 -3.78 -5.04 11.82
C GLY A 79 -3.95 -5.77 10.49
N THR A 80 -4.55 -5.10 9.51
CA THR A 80 -4.75 -5.66 8.18
C THR A 80 -3.76 -5.14 7.14
N TRP A 81 -2.60 -4.67 7.59
CA TRP A 81 -1.54 -4.21 6.71
C TRP A 81 -0.79 -5.40 6.10
N LEU A 82 -0.53 -5.29 4.79
CA LEU A 82 0.15 -6.32 4.01
C LEU A 82 1.37 -5.73 3.32
N VAL A 83 2.35 -6.61 3.05
CA VAL A 83 3.45 -6.29 2.14
C VAL A 83 3.17 -6.98 0.82
N VAL A 84 3.16 -6.22 -0.26
CA VAL A 84 2.94 -6.73 -1.62
C VAL A 84 4.25 -6.55 -2.38
N ASP A 85 4.86 -7.65 -2.80
CA ASP A 85 6.15 -7.60 -3.50
C ASP A 85 6.08 -6.75 -4.76
N ALA A 86 7.20 -6.16 -5.12
CA ALA A 86 7.29 -5.30 -6.31
C ALA A 86 6.82 -6.02 -7.58
N ASP A 87 7.10 -7.32 -7.70
CA ASP A 87 6.69 -8.09 -8.87
C ASP A 87 5.18 -8.16 -9.03
N VAL A 88 4.44 -8.19 -7.94
CA VAL A 88 2.97 -8.27 -7.96
C VAL A 88 2.36 -6.99 -8.52
N ILE A 89 3.02 -5.86 -8.29
CA ILE A 89 2.52 -4.55 -8.70
C ILE A 89 3.35 -3.94 -9.84
N ALA A 90 4.07 -4.78 -10.57
CA ALA A 90 4.89 -4.31 -11.68
C ALA A 90 4.04 -3.65 -12.77
N ASP A 91 2.83 -4.15 -12.99
CA ASP A 91 1.92 -3.59 -13.98
C ASP A 91 0.88 -2.68 -13.32
N ASP A 92 0.49 -1.62 -14.04
CA ASP A 92 -0.41 -0.61 -13.48
C ASP A 92 -1.78 -1.12 -13.06
N PRO A 93 -2.43 -2.05 -13.77
CA PRO A 93 -3.73 -2.56 -13.31
C PRO A 93 -3.66 -3.20 -11.92
N GLU A 94 -2.60 -3.94 -11.62
CA GLU A 94 -2.42 -4.57 -10.31
C GLU A 94 -2.16 -3.51 -9.23
N LEU A 95 -1.32 -2.53 -9.52
CA LEU A 95 -1.07 -1.44 -8.57
C LEU A 95 -2.37 -0.70 -8.27
N ARG A 96 -3.16 -0.41 -9.30
CA ARG A 96 -4.45 0.26 -9.14
C ARG A 96 -5.39 -0.54 -8.25
N GLU A 97 -5.46 -1.85 -8.45
CA GLU A 97 -6.32 -2.71 -7.64
C GLU A 97 -5.93 -2.69 -6.17
N TRP A 98 -4.63 -2.78 -5.87
CA TRP A 98 -4.17 -2.73 -4.49
C TRP A 98 -4.43 -1.38 -3.84
N LEU A 99 -4.24 -0.29 -4.58
CA LEU A 99 -4.55 1.05 -4.05
C LEU A 99 -6.05 1.20 -3.80
N ALA A 100 -6.89 0.63 -4.66
CA ALA A 100 -8.35 0.64 -4.46
C ALA A 100 -8.73 -0.08 -3.18
N ARG A 101 -8.09 -1.21 -2.87
CA ARG A 101 -8.31 -1.93 -1.61
C ARG A 101 -7.92 -1.08 -0.41
N GLY A 102 -6.80 -0.38 -0.50
CA GLY A 102 -6.36 0.53 0.55
C GLY A 102 -7.36 1.63 0.82
N LEU A 103 -7.89 2.23 -0.24
CA LEU A 103 -8.91 3.27 -0.11
C LEU A 103 -10.18 2.73 0.54
N ARG A 104 -10.61 1.52 0.17
CA ARG A 104 -11.78 0.89 0.80
C ARG A 104 -11.55 0.61 2.29
N ALA A 105 -10.32 0.34 2.67
CA ALA A 105 -9.99 0.02 4.06
C ALA A 105 -10.16 1.22 5.01
N ILE A 106 -10.10 2.44 4.48
CA ILE A 106 -10.21 3.66 5.29
C ILE A 106 -11.54 4.38 5.08
N ARG A 107 -12.44 3.81 4.30
CA ARG A 107 -13.76 4.41 4.03
C ARG A 107 -14.93 3.62 4.56
#